data_95f1309b1fe22eafd7f724024deb6a4a
#
_entry.id   95f1309b1fe22eafd7f724024deb6a4a
#
_cell.length_a   1.000
_cell.length_b   1.000
_cell.length_c   1.000
_cell.angle_alpha   90.00
_cell.angle_beta   90.00
_cell.angle_gamma   90.00
#
_symmetry.space_group_name_H-M   'P 1'
#
loop_
_entity.id
_entity.type
_entity.pdbx_description
1 polymer ?
#
loop_
_entity_poly.entity_id
_entity_poly.type
_entity_poly.pdbx_seq_one_letter_code
_entity_poly.pdbx_strand_id
1 'polypeptide(L)'
;MKFELSPLYLAIVSFCFSMTIGVVWEFFEFSMDMLFGFDMQKDAIVHSISSVMLDPAHANHAVHINDITQVAVNGRDLGLGGYLDIGLIDTMEDLIVNFIGAVVFSVIGFIYVRNRGKGVSVISRFVPRRKSHDRDYLRLAGGDGDAPLAPGAQAHQAQRQSQHDPHHHDHP
;
A
#
# COMPACT_ATOMS: atom_id res chain seq x y z
N MET A 1 -23.35 20.57 -9.23
CA MET A 1 -22.04 20.83 -9.87
C MET A 1 -21.33 19.51 -10.07
N LYS A 2 -21.01 19.08 -11.30
CA LYS A 2 -20.15 17.92 -11.53
C LYS A 2 -18.71 18.44 -11.59
N PHE A 3 -17.89 18.12 -10.59
CA PHE A 3 -16.47 18.43 -10.63
C PHE A 3 -15.78 17.36 -11.49
N GLU A 4 -15.30 17.75 -12.66
CA GLU A 4 -14.45 16.91 -13.49
C GLU A 4 -12.99 17.32 -13.28
N LEU A 5 -12.23 16.52 -12.53
CA LEU A 5 -10.81 16.72 -12.36
C LEU A 5 -10.07 16.28 -13.62
N SER A 6 -9.08 17.07 -14.05
CA SER A 6 -8.29 16.70 -15.22
C SER A 6 -7.48 15.43 -14.95
N PRO A 7 -7.26 14.56 -15.97
CA PRO A 7 -6.46 13.35 -15.81
C PRO A 7 -5.03 13.64 -15.34
N LEU A 8 -4.45 14.74 -15.81
CA LEU A 8 -3.10 15.17 -15.43
C LEU A 8 -3.05 15.56 -13.94
N TYR A 9 -4.05 16.31 -13.46
CA TYR A 9 -4.13 16.69 -12.05
C TYR A 9 -4.19 15.45 -11.14
N LEU A 10 -5.02 14.47 -11.47
CA LEU A 10 -5.12 13.23 -10.71
C LEU A 10 -3.81 12.45 -10.70
N ALA A 11 -3.10 12.39 -11.83
CA ALA A 11 -1.81 11.73 -11.93
C ALA A 11 -0.76 12.40 -11.03
N ILE A 12 -0.68 13.75 -11.06
CA ILE A 12 0.26 14.51 -10.23
C ILE A 12 -0.05 14.31 -8.74
N VAL A 13 -1.32 14.41 -8.35
CA VAL A 13 -1.73 14.21 -6.95
C VAL A 13 -1.38 12.79 -6.48
N SER A 14 -1.66 11.78 -7.31
CA SER A 14 -1.33 10.39 -6.97
C SER A 14 0.18 10.17 -6.84
N PHE A 15 0.97 10.77 -7.73
CA PHE A 15 2.43 10.74 -7.66
C PHE A 15 2.94 11.39 -6.36
N CYS A 16 2.51 12.62 -6.07
CA CYS A 16 2.92 13.33 -4.87
C CYS A 16 2.53 12.59 -3.60
N PHE A 17 1.32 12.02 -3.56
CA PHE A 17 0.85 11.24 -2.42
C PHE A 17 1.71 9.99 -2.19
N SER A 18 2.00 9.23 -3.27
CA SER A 18 2.87 8.05 -3.19
C SER A 18 4.27 8.41 -2.70
N MET A 19 4.88 9.47 -3.25
CA MET A 19 6.19 9.95 -2.80
C MET A 19 6.19 10.37 -1.33
N THR A 20 5.14 11.07 -0.90
CA THR A 20 5.03 11.51 0.50
C THR A 20 4.99 10.33 1.45
N ILE A 21 4.26 9.26 1.13
CA ILE A 21 4.21 8.05 1.96
C ILE A 21 5.60 7.42 2.08
N GLY A 22 6.34 7.29 0.97
CA GLY A 22 7.71 6.76 1.00
C GLY A 22 8.64 7.62 1.88
N VAL A 23 8.65 8.93 1.69
CA VAL A 23 9.48 9.84 2.52
C VAL A 23 9.12 9.78 4.01
N VAL A 24 7.83 9.68 4.34
CA VAL A 24 7.39 9.52 5.74
C VAL A 24 7.89 8.20 6.33
N TRP A 25 7.96 7.15 5.52
CA TRP A 25 8.51 5.87 5.94
C TRP A 25 10.01 5.99 6.26
N GLU A 26 10.80 6.61 5.40
CA GLU A 26 12.22 6.89 5.65
C GLU A 26 12.45 7.70 6.94
N PHE A 27 11.59 8.71 7.19
CA PHE A 27 11.67 9.45 8.46
C PHE A 27 11.37 8.58 9.68
N PHE A 28 10.47 7.63 9.53
CA PHE A 28 10.18 6.68 10.59
C PHE A 28 11.38 5.77 10.86
N GLU A 29 11.99 5.17 9.84
CA GLU A 29 13.18 4.31 9.97
C GLU A 29 14.34 5.06 10.59
N PHE A 30 14.69 6.23 10.05
CA PHE A 30 15.71 7.10 10.64
C PHE A 30 15.45 7.44 12.11
N SER A 31 14.20 7.72 12.46
CA SER A 31 13.84 8.05 13.85
C SER A 31 13.99 6.85 14.77
N MET A 32 13.66 5.66 14.31
CA MET A 32 13.82 4.42 15.07
C MET A 32 15.29 4.11 15.32
N ASP A 33 16.14 4.29 14.32
CA ASP A 33 17.58 4.07 14.46
C ASP A 33 18.22 5.08 15.40
N MET A 34 17.89 6.37 15.25
CA MET A 34 18.49 7.44 16.08
C MET A 34 17.99 7.47 17.52
N LEU A 35 16.72 7.16 17.79
CA LEU A 35 16.12 7.27 19.11
C LEU A 35 16.23 5.97 19.92
N PHE A 36 16.17 4.83 19.25
CA PHE A 36 16.09 3.52 19.89
C PHE A 36 17.31 2.64 19.60
N GLY A 37 18.23 3.07 18.72
CA GLY A 37 19.43 2.34 18.37
C GLY A 37 19.11 1.06 17.59
N PHE A 38 18.05 1.10 16.75
CA PHE A 38 17.76 0.04 15.81
C PHE A 38 18.65 0.17 14.57
N ASP A 39 18.51 -0.71 13.63
CA ASP A 39 19.19 -0.74 12.33
C ASP A 39 18.14 -1.06 11.27
N MET A 40 17.18 -0.12 11.13
CA MET A 40 16.11 -0.24 10.15
C MET A 40 16.61 0.21 8.77
N GLN A 41 17.39 1.29 8.74
CA GLN A 41 18.13 1.73 7.57
C GLN A 41 19.40 0.88 7.45
N LYS A 42 19.39 -0.11 6.57
CA LYS A 42 20.45 -1.08 6.41
C LYS A 42 21.77 -0.43 6.01
N ASP A 43 22.84 -0.81 6.69
CA ASP A 43 24.17 -0.32 6.35
C ASP A 43 24.77 -1.05 5.15
N ALA A 44 25.39 -0.32 4.24
CA ALA A 44 26.15 -0.88 3.13
C ALA A 44 27.66 -0.71 3.34
N ILE A 45 28.44 -1.67 2.85
CA ILE A 45 29.89 -1.59 2.87
C ILE A 45 30.35 -0.96 1.57
N VAL A 46 30.99 0.21 1.68
CA VAL A 46 31.52 0.95 0.53
C VAL A 46 33.04 0.92 0.52
N HIS A 47 33.63 0.89 -0.67
CA HIS A 47 35.09 0.86 -0.87
C HIS A 47 35.68 2.20 -1.30
N SER A 48 34.83 3.23 -1.43
CA SER A 48 35.26 4.59 -1.74
C SER A 48 34.38 5.60 -1.02
N ILE A 49 34.99 6.68 -0.55
CA ILE A 49 34.29 7.83 0.04
C ILE A 49 34.83 9.12 -0.57
N SER A 50 33.98 10.15 -0.59
CA SER A 50 34.35 11.49 -1.05
C SER A 50 33.75 12.51 -0.08
N SER A 51 34.59 13.37 0.48
CA SER A 51 34.10 14.38 1.41
C SER A 51 34.96 15.63 1.41
N VAL A 52 34.34 16.79 1.50
CA VAL A 52 35.02 18.06 1.75
C VAL A 52 35.55 18.16 3.19
N MET A 53 35.03 17.38 4.12
CA MET A 53 35.52 17.32 5.51
C MET A 53 36.92 16.72 5.62
N LEU A 54 37.39 16.02 4.59
CA LEU A 54 38.72 15.45 4.51
C LEU A 54 39.77 16.43 3.91
N ASP A 55 39.33 17.62 3.50
CA ASP A 55 40.23 18.65 2.92
C ASP A 55 41.04 19.34 4.04
N PRO A 56 42.38 19.12 4.12
CA PRO A 56 43.20 19.74 5.15
C PRO A 56 43.33 21.24 5.00
N ALA A 57 43.07 21.79 3.81
CA ALA A 57 43.14 23.23 3.53
C ALA A 57 41.81 23.94 3.88
N HIS A 58 40.77 23.25 4.20
CA HIS A 58 39.41 23.78 4.40
C HIS A 58 38.92 24.68 3.26
N ALA A 59 39.37 24.42 2.03
CA ALA A 59 39.05 25.16 0.83
C ALA A 59 37.81 24.62 0.09
N ASN A 60 37.04 23.74 0.75
CA ASN A 60 35.86 23.11 0.19
C ASN A 60 36.13 22.21 -1.04
N HIS A 61 37.31 21.61 -1.11
CA HIS A 61 37.65 20.63 -2.13
C HIS A 61 37.25 19.22 -1.65
N ALA A 62 36.56 18.45 -2.49
CA ALA A 62 36.24 17.08 -2.19
C ALA A 62 37.51 16.19 -2.28
N VAL A 63 37.89 15.58 -1.19
CA VAL A 63 38.96 14.58 -1.14
C VAL A 63 38.35 13.20 -1.32
N HIS A 64 38.94 12.41 -2.23
CA HIS A 64 38.51 11.07 -2.55
C HIS A 64 39.46 10.04 -1.92
N ILE A 65 38.91 9.06 -1.21
CA ILE A 65 39.63 7.89 -0.74
C ILE A 65 39.02 6.67 -1.44
N ASN A 66 39.84 5.93 -2.18
CA ASN A 66 39.42 4.75 -2.91
C ASN A 66 40.09 3.50 -2.33
N ASP A 67 39.63 2.32 -2.74
CA ASP A 67 40.16 0.99 -2.37
C ASP A 67 40.24 0.79 -0.85
N ILE A 68 39.19 1.23 -0.14
CA ILE A 68 39.10 1.08 1.30
C ILE A 68 38.92 -0.39 1.62
N THR A 69 39.88 -0.96 2.35
CA THR A 69 39.88 -2.35 2.80
C THR A 69 39.90 -2.51 4.33
N GLN A 70 40.17 -1.40 5.04
CA GLN A 70 40.22 -1.37 6.50
C GLN A 70 39.69 -0.06 7.03
N VAL A 71 38.87 -0.13 8.06
CA VAL A 71 38.39 1.02 8.82
C VAL A 71 38.52 0.77 10.31
N ALA A 72 39.18 1.67 11.00
CA ALA A 72 39.36 1.58 12.43
C ALA A 72 38.56 2.67 13.17
N VAL A 73 37.81 2.26 14.16
CA VAL A 73 37.11 3.15 15.11
C VAL A 73 37.73 3.03 16.47
N ASN A 74 38.15 4.15 17.04
CA ASN A 74 38.89 4.17 18.33
C ASN A 74 40.13 3.27 18.35
N GLY A 75 40.85 3.15 17.24
CA GLY A 75 42.03 2.35 17.07
C GLY A 75 41.79 0.85 16.91
N ARG A 76 40.55 0.40 16.84
CA ARG A 76 40.17 -0.99 16.60
C ARG A 76 39.64 -1.16 15.19
N ASP A 77 40.21 -2.06 14.41
CA ASP A 77 39.70 -2.44 13.11
C ASP A 77 38.30 -3.07 13.25
N LEU A 78 37.36 -2.62 12.43
CA LEU A 78 36.00 -3.16 12.40
C LEU A 78 35.94 -4.54 11.73
N GLY A 79 36.93 -4.91 10.90
CA GLY A 79 36.98 -6.19 10.20
C GLY A 79 35.93 -6.34 9.09
N LEU A 80 35.36 -5.24 8.62
CA LEU A 80 34.25 -5.23 7.62
C LEU A 80 34.77 -5.27 6.17
N GLY A 81 36.08 -5.06 5.95
CA GLY A 81 36.66 -5.00 4.61
C GLY A 81 36.36 -3.73 3.81
N GLY A 82 35.70 -2.74 4.38
CA GLY A 82 35.34 -1.48 3.77
C GLY A 82 34.79 -0.49 4.78
N TYR A 83 34.29 0.63 4.30
CA TYR A 83 33.68 1.70 5.10
C TYR A 83 32.16 1.48 5.21
N LEU A 84 31.61 1.62 6.41
CA LEU A 84 30.20 1.50 6.71
C LEU A 84 29.48 2.84 6.41
N ASP A 85 28.45 2.85 5.60
CA ASP A 85 27.79 4.08 5.15
C ASP A 85 26.68 4.60 6.07
N ILE A 86 26.28 3.84 7.07
CA ILE A 86 25.24 4.17 8.05
C ILE A 86 23.87 4.46 7.40
N GLY A 87 23.39 3.56 6.51
CA GLY A 87 22.03 3.58 5.96
C GLY A 87 21.78 4.58 4.83
N LEU A 88 22.78 5.36 4.39
CA LEU A 88 22.57 6.33 3.29
C LEU A 88 22.18 5.65 1.98
N ILE A 89 22.82 4.54 1.64
CA ILE A 89 22.56 3.83 0.38
C ILE A 89 21.17 3.19 0.41
N ASP A 90 20.79 2.56 1.50
CA ASP A 90 19.48 1.93 1.70
C ASP A 90 18.35 2.98 1.52
N THR A 91 18.43 4.09 2.25
CA THR A 91 17.50 5.23 2.10
C THR A 91 17.37 5.70 0.65
N MET A 92 18.50 5.85 -0.06
CA MET A 92 18.49 6.32 -1.44
C MET A 92 17.91 5.29 -2.40
N GLU A 93 18.18 3.99 -2.19
CA GLU A 93 17.61 2.90 -2.99
C GLU A 93 16.10 2.84 -2.80
N ASP A 94 15.60 2.92 -1.60
CA ASP A 94 14.18 2.89 -1.28
C ASP A 94 13.45 4.11 -1.85
N LEU A 95 14.02 5.30 -1.77
CA LEU A 95 13.47 6.49 -2.42
C LEU A 95 13.43 6.36 -3.94
N ILE A 96 14.44 5.77 -4.57
CA ILE A 96 14.47 5.53 -6.02
C ILE A 96 13.39 4.52 -6.43
N VAL A 97 13.28 3.40 -5.72
CA VAL A 97 12.26 2.37 -5.98
C VAL A 97 10.85 2.95 -5.82
N ASN A 98 10.62 3.72 -4.75
CA ASN A 98 9.37 4.43 -4.52
C ASN A 98 9.06 5.43 -5.65
N PHE A 99 10.05 6.20 -6.10
CA PHE A 99 9.92 7.14 -7.22
C PHE A 99 9.51 6.42 -8.51
N ILE A 100 10.20 5.36 -8.87
CA ILE A 100 9.87 4.57 -10.08
C ILE A 100 8.45 4.02 -9.98
N GLY A 101 8.08 3.45 -8.84
CA GLY A 101 6.72 2.96 -8.59
C GLY A 101 5.67 4.06 -8.73
N ALA A 102 5.90 5.22 -8.12
CA ALA A 102 5.00 6.37 -8.20
C ALA A 102 4.81 6.87 -9.63
N VAL A 103 5.89 6.95 -10.42
CA VAL A 103 5.83 7.33 -11.85
C VAL A 103 5.00 6.33 -12.64
N VAL A 104 5.31 5.03 -12.52
CA VAL A 104 4.63 3.96 -13.28
C VAL A 104 3.13 3.97 -12.99
N PHE A 105 2.73 3.97 -11.72
CA PHE A 105 1.32 3.96 -11.34
C PHE A 105 0.59 5.25 -11.73
N SER A 106 1.25 6.40 -11.64
CA SER A 106 0.67 7.69 -12.06
C SER A 106 0.46 7.76 -13.56
N VAL A 107 1.40 7.25 -14.36
CA VAL A 107 1.26 7.14 -15.83
C VAL A 107 0.13 6.18 -16.21
N ILE A 108 0.06 5.02 -15.58
CA ILE A 108 -1.03 4.06 -15.79
C ILE A 108 -2.39 4.71 -15.44
N GLY A 109 -2.47 5.37 -14.30
CA GLY A 109 -3.67 6.11 -13.86
C GLY A 109 -4.07 7.21 -14.83
N PHE A 110 -3.10 8.01 -15.31
CA PHE A 110 -3.34 9.04 -16.32
C PHE A 110 -3.92 8.47 -17.60
N ILE A 111 -3.32 7.42 -18.16
CA ILE A 111 -3.79 6.77 -19.39
C ILE A 111 -5.20 6.20 -19.19
N TYR A 112 -5.45 5.57 -18.04
CA TYR A 112 -6.76 5.02 -17.70
C TYR A 112 -7.84 6.11 -17.67
N VAL A 113 -7.62 7.19 -16.94
CA VAL A 113 -8.59 8.28 -16.79
C VAL A 113 -8.80 9.01 -18.12
N ARG A 114 -7.75 9.27 -18.87
CA ARG A 114 -7.80 9.91 -20.20
C ARG A 114 -8.61 9.10 -21.21
N ASN A 115 -8.50 7.76 -21.16
CA ASN A 115 -9.18 6.86 -22.07
C ASN A 115 -10.54 6.36 -21.54
N ARG A 116 -11.00 6.90 -20.41
CA ARG A 116 -12.30 6.57 -19.82
C ARG A 116 -13.41 6.94 -20.80
N GLY A 117 -14.06 5.93 -21.36
CA GLY A 117 -15.13 6.09 -22.38
C GLY A 117 -14.75 5.65 -23.80
N LYS A 118 -13.49 5.33 -24.08
CA LYS A 118 -13.04 4.85 -25.40
C LYS A 118 -12.93 3.32 -25.54
N GLY A 119 -13.56 2.57 -24.66
CA GLY A 119 -13.91 1.17 -24.88
C GLY A 119 -12.79 0.12 -24.92
N VAL A 120 -11.52 0.45 -24.76
CA VAL A 120 -10.46 -0.54 -24.77
C VAL A 120 -9.54 -0.37 -23.58
N SER A 121 -9.48 -1.37 -22.72
CA SER A 121 -8.50 -1.30 -21.67
C SER A 121 -8.02 -2.66 -21.17
N VAL A 122 -6.77 -2.96 -21.47
CA VAL A 122 -5.97 -3.93 -20.69
C VAL A 122 -6.02 -3.58 -19.20
N ILE A 123 -6.09 -2.28 -18.88
CA ILE A 123 -6.15 -1.72 -17.53
C ILE A 123 -7.50 -2.00 -16.85
N SER A 124 -8.58 -2.22 -17.60
CA SER A 124 -9.88 -2.59 -17.02
C SER A 124 -9.87 -3.93 -16.29
N ARG A 125 -8.82 -4.75 -16.49
CA ARG A 125 -8.62 -6.01 -15.76
C ARG A 125 -8.11 -5.77 -14.33
N PHE A 126 -7.46 -4.64 -14.07
CA PHE A 126 -6.94 -4.27 -12.74
C PHE A 126 -7.95 -3.46 -11.91
N VAL A 127 -9.04 -2.98 -12.53
CA VAL A 127 -10.07 -2.24 -11.80
C VAL A 127 -11.08 -3.23 -11.22
N PRO A 128 -11.29 -3.24 -9.89
CA PRO A 128 -12.33 -4.06 -9.27
C PRO A 128 -13.69 -3.73 -9.88
N ARG A 129 -14.35 -4.70 -10.49
CA ARG A 129 -15.72 -4.56 -10.97
C ARG A 129 -16.67 -5.07 -9.89
N ARG A 130 -17.73 -4.33 -9.66
CA ARG A 130 -18.82 -4.81 -8.81
C ARG A 130 -19.38 -6.08 -9.42
N LYS A 131 -19.35 -7.20 -8.67
CA LYS A 131 -19.97 -8.46 -9.09
C LYS A 131 -21.46 -8.21 -9.39
N SER A 132 -21.98 -8.81 -10.46
CA SER A 132 -23.43 -8.83 -10.70
C SER A 132 -24.08 -9.62 -9.56
N HIS A 133 -25.30 -9.25 -9.20
CA HIS A 133 -26.10 -9.87 -8.13
C HIS A 133 -26.13 -11.42 -8.22
N ASP A 134 -26.15 -11.94 -9.45
CA ASP A 134 -26.22 -13.39 -9.75
C ASP A 134 -24.92 -14.17 -9.48
N ARG A 135 -23.80 -13.50 -9.21
CA ARG A 135 -22.48 -14.11 -8.97
C ARG A 135 -21.92 -13.78 -7.58
N ASP A 136 -22.75 -13.33 -6.68
CA ASP A 136 -22.36 -13.10 -5.28
C ASP A 136 -22.54 -14.37 -4.46
N TYR A 137 -21.58 -15.28 -4.58
CA TYR A 137 -21.59 -16.57 -3.88
C TYR A 137 -21.63 -16.43 -2.36
N LEU A 138 -21.19 -15.32 -1.79
CA LEU A 138 -21.26 -15.07 -0.35
C LEU A 138 -22.69 -14.78 0.07
N ARG A 139 -23.48 -14.10 -0.75
CA ARG A 139 -24.91 -13.89 -0.52
C ARG A 139 -25.72 -15.15 -0.73
N LEU A 140 -25.36 -15.96 -1.73
CA LEU A 140 -25.99 -17.26 -1.98
C LEU A 140 -25.66 -18.28 -0.87
N ALA A 141 -24.47 -18.22 -0.28
CA ALA A 141 -24.07 -19.08 0.83
C ALA A 141 -24.60 -18.60 2.19
N GLY A 142 -24.92 -17.30 2.33
CA GLY A 142 -25.44 -16.69 3.57
C GLY A 142 -26.94 -16.84 3.79
N GLY A 143 -27.69 -17.45 2.87
CA GLY A 143 -29.14 -17.64 2.94
C GLY A 143 -29.86 -16.32 3.23
N ASP A 144 -30.32 -15.61 2.20
CA ASP A 144 -31.28 -14.52 2.40
C ASP A 144 -32.50 -15.10 3.11
N GLY A 145 -32.68 -14.78 4.40
CA GLY A 145 -33.88 -15.14 5.17
C GLY A 145 -35.20 -14.55 4.66
N ASP A 146 -35.18 -13.90 3.49
CA ASP A 146 -36.34 -13.27 2.82
C ASP A 146 -36.65 -13.89 1.45
N ALA A 147 -36.42 -15.21 1.28
CA ALA A 147 -37.02 -15.88 0.13
C ALA A 147 -38.54 -15.90 0.30
N PRO A 148 -39.36 -15.38 -0.65
CA PRO A 148 -40.83 -15.52 -0.58
C PRO A 148 -41.15 -17.00 -0.53
N LEU A 149 -41.88 -17.43 0.52
CA LEU A 149 -42.40 -18.79 0.65
C LEU A 149 -43.15 -19.16 -0.63
N ALA A 150 -42.77 -20.26 -1.24
CA ALA A 150 -43.47 -20.79 -2.41
C ALA A 150 -44.99 -20.91 -2.12
N PRO A 151 -45.88 -20.68 -3.09
CA PRO A 151 -47.33 -20.59 -2.88
C PRO A 151 -48.00 -21.82 -2.24
N GLY A 152 -47.31 -22.97 -2.14
CA GLY A 152 -47.79 -24.17 -1.49
C GLY A 152 -47.60 -24.23 0.04
N ALA A 153 -46.74 -23.40 0.63
CA ALA A 153 -46.46 -23.47 2.05
C ALA A 153 -47.51 -22.73 2.90
N GLN A 154 -48.22 -21.77 2.32
CA GLN A 154 -49.29 -21.03 3.02
C GLN A 154 -50.55 -21.87 3.23
N ALA A 155 -50.86 -22.83 2.35
CA ALA A 155 -52.01 -23.70 2.49
C ALA A 155 -51.86 -24.69 3.67
N HIS A 156 -50.67 -25.12 3.99
CA HIS A 156 -50.39 -26.05 5.10
C HIS A 156 -50.41 -25.38 6.48
N GLN A 157 -50.14 -24.09 6.57
CA GLN A 157 -50.21 -23.36 7.85
C GLN A 157 -51.65 -22.99 8.20
N ALA A 158 -52.45 -22.65 7.21
CA ALA A 158 -53.88 -22.36 7.45
C ALA A 158 -54.65 -23.63 7.92
N GLN A 159 -54.28 -24.82 7.46
CA GLN A 159 -54.89 -26.07 7.88
C GLN A 159 -54.48 -26.49 9.32
N ARG A 160 -53.30 -26.10 9.78
CA ARG A 160 -52.89 -26.42 11.17
C ARG A 160 -53.51 -25.50 12.21
N GLN A 161 -53.88 -24.26 11.85
CA GLN A 161 -54.51 -23.32 12.77
C GLN A 161 -56.01 -23.62 12.98
N SER A 162 -56.68 -24.27 12.02
CA SER A 162 -58.08 -24.65 12.17
C SER A 162 -58.28 -25.95 12.99
N GLN A 163 -57.22 -26.69 13.31
CA GLN A 163 -57.29 -27.95 14.07
C GLN A 163 -56.95 -27.81 15.56
N HIS A 164 -56.67 -26.60 16.05
CA HIS A 164 -56.23 -26.40 17.43
C HIS A 164 -57.12 -25.42 18.21
N ASP A 165 -58.42 -25.42 17.96
CA ASP A 165 -59.40 -24.72 18.79
C ASP A 165 -60.49 -25.73 19.29
N PRO A 166 -60.27 -26.41 20.45
CA PRO A 166 -61.32 -27.09 21.17
C PRO A 166 -61.61 -26.37 22.48
N HIS A 167 -62.89 -26.14 22.71
CA HIS A 167 -63.55 -25.82 23.98
C HIS A 167 -63.94 -24.38 24.27
N HIS A 168 -65.09 -24.09 23.76
CA HIS A 168 -66.07 -23.26 24.45
C HIS A 168 -66.83 -24.13 25.45
N HIS A 169 -66.69 -23.87 26.74
CA HIS A 169 -67.57 -24.41 27.77
C HIS A 169 -68.48 -23.31 28.26
N ASP A 170 -69.80 -23.45 27.87
CA ASP A 170 -70.92 -22.87 28.56
C ASP A 170 -71.09 -23.53 29.93
N HIS A 171 -71.35 -22.71 30.94
CA HIS A 171 -72.23 -23.08 32.08
C HIS A 171 -72.72 -21.81 32.81
N PRO A 172 -73.89 -21.97 33.60
CA PRO A 172 -75.18 -21.28 33.47
C PRO A 172 -75.27 -20.05 34.33
#